data_60018bfde67e3d5a01bb2a0ecbd0de81
#
_entry.id   60018bfde67e3d5a01bb2a0ecbd0de81
#
_cell.length_a   1.000
_cell.length_b   1.000
_cell.length_c   1.000
_cell.angle_alpha   90.00
_cell.angle_beta   90.00
_cell.angle_gamma   90.00
#
_symmetry.space_group_name_H-M   'P 1'
#
loop_
_entity.id
_entity.type
_entity.pdbx_description
1 polymer ?
#
loop_
_entity_poly.entity_id
_entity_poly.type
_entity_poly.pdbx_seq_one_letter_code
_entity_poly.pdbx_strand_id
1 'polypeptide(L)'
;MSFQIMREMELTMVPANLLHDPNLSLATKGAAAVLFSYADLHSTSDELAMLLGVSEECAIAICHELQDAGYGNMFRVSEPHD
;
A
#
# COMPACT_ATOMS: atom_id res chain seq x y z
N MET A 1 28.67 9.41 5.87
CA MET A 1 27.66 8.48 6.41
C MET A 1 27.51 7.31 5.46
N SER A 2 27.57 6.11 5.96
CA SER A 2 27.43 4.92 5.12
C SER A 2 26.24 4.09 5.60
N PHE A 3 25.58 3.45 4.66
CA PHE A 3 24.47 2.55 4.96
C PHE A 3 24.89 1.12 4.65
N GLN A 4 24.49 0.24 5.52
CA GLN A 4 24.70 -1.18 5.31
C GLN A 4 23.34 -1.87 5.39
N ILE A 5 22.99 -2.62 4.34
CA ILE A 5 21.74 -3.33 4.30
C ILE A 5 22.00 -4.79 4.65
N MET A 6 21.36 -5.24 5.71
CA MET A 6 21.41 -6.64 6.14
C MET A 6 20.39 -7.43 5.35
N ARG A 7 20.81 -8.53 4.73
CA ARG A 7 19.94 -9.29 3.85
C ARG A 7 19.28 -10.51 4.50
N GLU A 8 19.38 -10.61 5.81
CA GLU A 8 18.72 -11.70 6.55
C GLU A 8 17.31 -11.30 6.93
N MET A 9 16.56 -10.79 5.98
CA MET A 9 15.19 -10.35 6.18
C MET A 9 14.27 -11.02 5.18
N GLU A 10 13.02 -11.18 5.56
CA GLU A 10 12.01 -11.63 4.62
C GLU A 10 11.87 -10.59 3.52
N LEU A 11 11.71 -11.06 2.30
CA LEU A 11 11.59 -10.19 1.14
C LEU A 11 10.17 -10.22 0.61
N THR A 12 9.72 -9.08 0.13
CA THR A 12 8.43 -8.92 -0.52
C THR A 12 8.66 -8.44 -1.95
N MET A 13 7.96 -9.03 -2.90
CA MET A 13 8.04 -8.60 -4.29
C MET A 13 6.97 -7.55 -4.56
N VAL A 14 7.40 -6.44 -5.14
CA VAL A 14 6.50 -5.35 -5.53
C VAL A 14 6.69 -5.10 -7.03
N PRO A 15 5.60 -4.99 -7.79
CA PRO A 15 5.72 -4.74 -9.24
C PRO A 15 6.51 -3.47 -9.52
N ALA A 16 7.50 -3.58 -10.40
CA ALA A 16 8.36 -2.44 -10.72
C ALA A 16 7.56 -1.30 -11.36
N ASN A 17 6.59 -1.62 -12.20
CA ASN A 17 5.77 -0.60 -12.85
C ASN A 17 4.98 0.25 -11.85
N LEU A 18 4.55 -0.35 -10.75
CA LEU A 18 3.89 0.39 -9.67
C LEU A 18 4.86 1.36 -9.01
N LEU A 19 6.06 0.89 -8.70
CA LEU A 19 7.08 1.72 -8.06
C LEU A 19 7.54 2.87 -8.93
N HIS A 20 7.48 2.70 -10.26
CA HIS A 20 7.91 3.72 -11.21
C HIS A 20 6.77 4.54 -11.79
N ASP A 21 5.56 4.34 -11.29
CA ASP A 21 4.38 5.04 -11.81
C ASP A 21 4.42 6.51 -11.37
N PRO A 22 4.51 7.47 -12.33
CA PRO A 22 4.58 8.89 -11.98
C PRO A 22 3.26 9.44 -11.42
N ASN A 23 2.18 8.71 -11.58
CA ASN A 23 0.86 9.12 -11.07
C ASN A 23 0.64 8.75 -9.61
N LEU A 24 1.57 8.02 -9.02
CA LEU A 24 1.47 7.62 -7.61
C LEU A 24 2.43 8.46 -6.77
N SER A 25 1.94 8.93 -5.64
CA SER A 25 2.79 9.60 -4.66
C SER A 25 3.73 8.60 -3.99
N LEU A 26 4.81 9.10 -3.42
CA LEU A 26 5.76 8.25 -2.69
C LEU A 26 5.08 7.56 -1.51
N ALA A 27 4.19 8.27 -0.82
CA ALA A 27 3.42 7.70 0.29
C ALA A 27 2.57 6.52 -0.17
N THR A 28 1.91 6.65 -1.31
CA THR A 28 1.08 5.58 -1.86
C THR A 28 1.93 4.40 -2.30
N LYS A 29 3.09 4.64 -2.90
CA LYS A 29 4.03 3.57 -3.25
C LYS A 29 4.51 2.82 -2.02
N GLY A 30 4.82 3.54 -0.95
CA GLY A 30 5.20 2.92 0.32
C GLY A 30 4.08 2.08 0.92
N ALA A 31 2.88 2.62 0.91
CA ALA A 31 1.70 1.90 1.40
C ALA A 31 1.46 0.62 0.59
N ALA A 32 1.57 0.71 -0.74
CA ALA A 32 1.40 -0.45 -1.61
C ALA A 32 2.44 -1.53 -1.29
N ALA A 33 3.68 -1.13 -1.05
CA ALA A 33 4.73 -2.09 -0.68
C ALA A 33 4.39 -2.82 0.62
N VAL A 34 3.86 -2.11 1.60
CA VAL A 34 3.40 -2.73 2.85
C VAL A 34 2.28 -3.74 2.57
N LEU A 35 1.32 -3.35 1.74
CA LEU A 35 0.19 -4.22 1.42
C LEU A 35 0.63 -5.47 0.67
N PHE A 36 1.62 -5.37 -0.20
CA PHE A 36 2.16 -6.53 -0.90
C PHE A 36 2.86 -7.52 0.03
N SER A 37 3.21 -7.10 1.24
CA SER A 37 3.82 -8.01 2.20
C SER A 37 2.80 -9.01 2.79
N TYR A 38 1.51 -8.80 2.55
CA TYR A 38 0.45 -9.69 3.01
C TYR A 38 -0.09 -10.50 1.84
N ALA A 39 -0.16 -11.80 2.01
CA ALA A 39 -0.60 -12.70 0.94
C ALA A 39 -2.09 -12.58 0.66
N ASP A 40 -2.88 -12.31 1.69
CA ASP A 40 -4.33 -12.23 1.57
C ASP A 40 -4.84 -11.30 2.66
N LEU A 41 -5.14 -10.08 2.28
CA LEU A 41 -5.51 -9.04 3.22
C LEU A 41 -6.93 -8.55 2.96
N HIS A 42 -7.78 -8.72 3.94
CA HIS A 42 -9.12 -8.14 3.98
C HIS A 42 -9.24 -7.28 5.22
N SER A 43 -9.38 -6.00 5.02
CA SER A 43 -9.49 -5.09 6.16
C SER A 43 -10.42 -3.94 5.84
N THR A 44 -10.97 -3.39 6.92
CA THR A 44 -11.74 -2.15 6.83
C THR A 44 -10.78 -0.97 6.71
N SER A 45 -11.32 0.20 6.41
CA SER A 45 -10.46 1.39 6.25
C SER A 45 -9.74 1.78 7.54
N ASP A 46 -10.37 1.60 8.70
CA ASP A 46 -9.72 1.90 9.97
C ASP A 46 -8.65 0.87 10.32
N GLU A 47 -8.89 -0.40 10.04
CA GLU A 47 -7.86 -1.43 10.21
C GLU A 47 -6.67 -1.19 9.29
N LEU A 48 -6.94 -0.80 8.06
CA LEU A 48 -5.90 -0.48 7.09
C LEU A 48 -5.07 0.72 7.56
N ALA A 49 -5.74 1.73 8.09
CA ALA A 49 -5.07 2.90 8.64
C ALA A 49 -4.12 2.53 9.77
N MET A 50 -4.56 1.66 10.67
CA MET A 50 -3.73 1.17 11.76
C MET A 50 -2.51 0.39 11.24
N LEU A 51 -2.75 -0.45 10.25
CA LEU A 51 -1.70 -1.28 9.66
C LEU A 51 -0.64 -0.42 8.95
N LEU A 52 -1.07 0.64 8.29
CA LEU A 52 -0.17 1.55 7.57
C LEU A 52 0.42 2.63 8.48
N GLY A 53 -0.12 2.81 9.67
CA GLY A 53 0.34 3.86 10.58
C GLY A 53 -0.07 5.25 10.16
N VAL A 54 -1.23 5.39 9.54
CA VAL A 54 -1.75 6.67 9.05
C VAL A 54 -3.18 6.87 9.56
N SER A 55 -3.75 8.05 9.29
CA SER A 55 -5.15 8.29 9.61
C SER A 55 -6.06 7.54 8.64
N GLU A 56 -7.31 7.33 9.05
CA GLU A 56 -8.28 6.67 8.19
C GLU A 56 -8.49 7.45 6.88
N GLU A 57 -8.55 8.78 6.97
CA GLU A 57 -8.66 9.63 5.79
C GLU A 57 -7.50 9.43 4.83
N CYS A 58 -6.30 9.32 5.38
CA CYS A 58 -5.10 9.09 4.58
C CYS A 58 -5.14 7.71 3.92
N ALA A 59 -5.56 6.69 4.64
CA ALA A 59 -5.68 5.34 4.09
C ALA A 59 -6.68 5.31 2.93
N ILE A 60 -7.82 5.97 3.10
CA ILE A 60 -8.83 6.05 2.06
C ILE A 60 -8.28 6.77 0.83
N ALA A 61 -7.58 7.88 1.02
CA ALA A 61 -6.98 8.64 -0.07
C ALA A 61 -5.95 7.80 -0.84
N ILE A 62 -5.15 7.02 -0.14
CA ILE A 62 -4.17 6.11 -0.74
C ILE A 62 -4.88 5.08 -1.62
N CYS A 63 -5.96 4.50 -1.12
CA CYS A 63 -6.72 3.51 -1.88
C CYS A 63 -7.36 4.10 -3.13
N HIS A 64 -7.90 5.31 -3.03
CA HIS A 64 -8.45 6.01 -4.18
C HIS A 64 -7.38 6.30 -5.22
N GLU A 65 -6.21 6.73 -4.78
CA GLU A 65 -5.10 7.00 -5.68
C GLU A 65 -4.68 5.74 -6.44
N LEU A 66 -4.61 4.61 -5.76
CA LEU A 66 -4.27 3.33 -6.38
C LEU A 66 -5.34 2.90 -7.39
N GLN A 67 -6.62 3.07 -7.05
CA GLN A 67 -7.70 2.74 -7.96
C GLN A 67 -7.69 3.64 -9.19
N ASP A 68 -7.49 4.93 -9.01
CA ASP A 68 -7.45 5.90 -10.12
C ASP A 68 -6.29 5.64 -11.06
N ALA A 69 -5.20 5.10 -10.53
CA ALA A 69 -4.03 4.76 -11.34
C ALA A 69 -4.15 3.40 -12.03
N GLY A 70 -5.26 2.68 -11.84
CA GLY A 70 -5.51 1.42 -12.51
C GLY A 70 -5.18 0.18 -11.70
N TYR A 71 -4.89 0.30 -10.42
CA TYR A 71 -4.53 -0.83 -9.56
C TYR A 71 -5.72 -1.34 -8.73
N GLY A 72 -6.93 -0.98 -9.11
CA GLY A 72 -8.14 -1.34 -8.35
C GLY A 72 -8.38 -2.84 -8.22
N ASN A 73 -7.87 -3.63 -9.16
CA ASN A 73 -8.01 -5.09 -9.08
C ASN A 73 -7.10 -5.72 -8.03
N MET A 74 -6.02 -5.03 -7.70
CA MET A 74 -5.03 -5.52 -6.73
C MET A 74 -5.32 -5.03 -5.32
N PHE A 75 -5.88 -3.81 -5.21
CA PHE A 75 -6.13 -3.17 -3.94
C PHE A 75 -7.61 -2.78 -3.86
N ARG A 76 -8.41 -3.69 -3.34
CA ARG A 76 -9.82 -3.43 -3.14
C ARG A 76 -10.06 -3.00 -1.72
N VAL A 77 -10.76 -1.90 -1.58
CA VAL A 77 -11.27 -1.49 -0.29
C VAL A 77 -12.75 -1.81 -0.28
N SER A 78 -13.13 -2.69 0.63
CA SER A 78 -14.54 -2.90 0.91
C SER A 78 -14.97 -1.84 1.90
N GLU A 79 -15.72 -0.87 1.42
CA GLU A 79 -16.30 0.09 2.34
C GLU A 79 -17.41 -0.58 3.11
N PRO A 80 -17.49 -0.35 4.42
CA PRO A 80 -18.62 -0.86 5.17
C PRO A 80 -19.86 -0.18 4.65
N HIS A 81 -20.75 -0.97 4.14
CA HIS A 81 -22.03 -0.49 3.76
C HIS A 81 -22.98 -0.66 4.88
N ASP A 82 -23.55 0.37 5.19
CA ASP A 82 -24.65 0.33 6.10
C ASP A 82 -25.87 -0.30 5.48
#